data_6972087c92e80ca6a6164d64a66b68dc
#
_entry.id   6972087c92e80ca6a6164d64a66b68dc
#
_cell.length_a   1.000
_cell.length_b   1.000
_cell.length_c   1.000
_cell.angle_alpha   90.00
_cell.angle_beta   90.00
_cell.angle_gamma   90.00
#
_symmetry.space_group_name_H-M   'P 1'
#
loop_
_entity.id
_entity.type
_entity.pdbx_description
1 polymer ?
#
loop_
_entity_poly.entity_id
_entity_poly.type
_entity_poly.pdbx_seq_one_letter_code
_entity_poly.pdbx_strand_id
1 'polypeptide(L)'
;IRGIGTVSGTPPVGLYVDGVPVFDKNAFVFDLYDIRQIEVLRGPQTTLYGRNSINGLININTNPPSDVFAAQVKIGYSSYRSQNYNLVLNLPWKRLYNKLSFSYNKSEGYFKNHYEQDRKSNPSDSYNIRYQGNVFTKNNWKIGFGINFNHSFDGGYAYAAIDSLKVHRYTVNYNIPSSYKRDLLSSYLNLKKKWQRLAFNTVTSYSRTQDRQMLDADFTYLDVFDNGKKSRQNLLTQEFNIQSNENRHVDWTAGAFGFYKDLTNRYLATFGKDKAYLLPMALDNAKYHNNTVTWGIAGYGQVTLKEIWPGMSLTAGLRYDYEKSELNYRDSLLFSGQQQYTSYHDSKEDKGFKTWLPKFSLLQRWNDNLSLYLSVSKGYKAGGYNIIVNEMSSQVVDLRYDEEKLW
;
A
#
# COMPACT_ATOMS: atom_id res chain seq x y z
N ILE A 1 1.81 -3.93 12.65
CA ILE A 1 2.48 -3.31 13.81
C ILE A 1 1.50 -3.32 14.98
N ARG A 2 1.93 -3.77 16.18
CA ARG A 2 1.14 -3.85 17.42
C ARG A 2 -0.15 -4.68 17.31
N GLY A 3 -0.21 -5.70 16.46
CA GLY A 3 -1.35 -6.61 16.32
C GLY A 3 -2.62 -6.00 15.71
N ILE A 4 -2.61 -4.73 15.31
CA ILE A 4 -3.77 -4.09 14.70
C ILE A 4 -3.73 -4.35 13.20
N GLY A 5 -4.68 -5.17 12.74
CA GLY A 5 -4.96 -5.42 11.33
C GLY A 5 -6.10 -4.54 10.81
N THR A 6 -6.43 -4.69 9.55
CA THR A 6 -7.63 -4.08 8.95
C THR A 6 -8.29 -5.04 7.98
N VAL A 7 -9.58 -5.15 8.06
CA VAL A 7 -10.43 -5.82 7.06
C VAL A 7 -10.77 -4.84 5.93
N SER A 8 -10.80 -3.54 6.23
CA SER A 8 -11.05 -2.48 5.24
C SER A 8 -9.89 -2.31 4.25
N GLY A 9 -10.16 -1.72 3.09
CA GLY A 9 -9.16 -1.46 2.05
C GLY A 9 -8.05 -0.46 2.44
N THR A 10 -8.25 0.33 3.51
CA THR A 10 -7.32 1.36 3.96
C THR A 10 -6.32 0.77 4.97
N PRO A 11 -5.00 0.78 4.70
CA PRO A 11 -4.01 0.24 5.62
C PRO A 11 -3.88 1.13 6.87
N PRO A 12 -3.72 0.54 8.08
CA PRO A 12 -3.50 1.29 9.32
C PRO A 12 -2.04 1.68 9.54
N VAL A 13 -1.14 1.18 8.70
CA VAL A 13 0.30 1.47 8.69
C VAL A 13 0.63 2.19 7.40
N GLY A 14 1.28 3.33 7.49
CA GLY A 14 1.79 4.07 6.34
C GLY A 14 2.96 3.34 5.71
N LEU A 15 3.06 3.42 4.39
CA LEU A 15 4.21 2.95 3.64
C LEU A 15 4.69 4.02 2.69
N TYR A 16 6.00 4.27 2.71
CA TYR A 16 6.68 5.16 1.79
C TYR A 16 7.86 4.44 1.15
N VAL A 17 8.08 4.67 -0.13
CA VAL A 17 9.23 4.19 -0.88
C VAL A 17 9.88 5.37 -1.58
N ASP A 18 11.13 5.68 -1.23
CA ASP A 18 11.87 6.84 -1.76
C ASP A 18 11.11 8.18 -1.62
N GLY A 19 10.32 8.31 -0.54
CA GLY A 19 9.47 9.48 -0.27
C GLY A 19 8.11 9.47 -0.99
N VAL A 20 7.79 8.42 -1.74
CA VAL A 20 6.49 8.25 -2.40
C VAL A 20 5.53 7.47 -1.50
N PRO A 21 4.35 8.02 -1.14
CA PRO A 21 3.38 7.31 -0.32
C PRO A 21 2.66 6.20 -1.12
N VAL A 22 2.42 5.07 -0.48
CA VAL A 22 1.67 3.93 -1.01
C VAL A 22 0.36 3.80 -0.26
N PHE A 23 -0.76 4.03 -0.92
CA PHE A 23 -2.09 4.05 -0.28
C PHE A 23 -2.83 2.70 -0.38
N ASP A 24 -2.41 1.82 -1.26
CA ASP A 24 -3.02 0.51 -1.44
C ASP A 24 -2.25 -0.55 -0.64
N LYS A 25 -2.94 -1.27 0.25
CA LYS A 25 -2.34 -2.38 1.02
C LYS A 25 -1.81 -3.50 0.14
N ASN A 26 -2.45 -3.73 -1.02
CA ASN A 26 -2.00 -4.75 -1.96
C ASN A 26 -0.67 -4.39 -2.62
N ALA A 27 -0.32 -3.10 -2.67
CA ALA A 27 0.96 -2.62 -3.16
C ALA A 27 2.09 -2.67 -2.11
N PHE A 28 1.87 -3.27 -0.93
CA PHE A 28 2.89 -3.45 0.13
C PHE A 28 3.83 -4.64 -0.14
N VAL A 29 3.73 -5.27 -1.28
CA VAL A 29 4.66 -6.32 -1.72
C VAL A 29 5.78 -5.66 -2.51
N PHE A 30 6.99 -5.62 -1.94
CA PHE A 30 8.19 -5.06 -2.54
C PHE A 30 9.25 -6.10 -2.70
N ASP A 31 9.98 -5.96 -3.78
CA ASP A 31 11.22 -6.67 -3.96
C ASP A 31 12.33 -5.96 -3.14
N LEU A 32 12.79 -6.62 -2.09
CA LEU A 32 13.73 -6.07 -1.10
C LEU A 32 15.19 -6.15 -1.57
N TYR A 33 15.44 -5.97 -2.86
CA TYR A 33 16.81 -5.85 -3.36
C TYR A 33 17.17 -4.38 -3.61
N ASP A 34 18.45 -4.05 -3.58
CA ASP A 34 18.96 -2.68 -3.75
C ASP A 34 18.37 -1.68 -2.74
N ILE A 35 18.13 -2.15 -1.51
CA ILE A 35 17.62 -1.34 -0.39
C ILE A 35 18.79 -0.82 0.43
N ARG A 36 18.77 0.48 0.73
CA ARG A 36 19.71 1.13 1.63
C ARG A 36 19.28 1.02 3.08
N GLN A 37 17.98 1.25 3.33
CA GLN A 37 17.46 1.36 4.68
C GLN A 37 15.97 1.09 4.71
N ILE A 38 15.52 0.37 5.73
CA ILE A 38 14.11 0.22 6.10
C ILE A 38 13.95 0.78 7.50
N GLU A 39 13.11 1.80 7.64
CA GLU A 39 12.78 2.42 8.91
C GLU A 39 11.36 2.00 9.31
N VAL A 40 11.22 1.49 10.53
CA VAL A 40 9.93 1.13 11.10
C VAL A 40 9.65 2.04 12.30
N LEU A 41 8.80 3.04 12.08
CA LEU A 41 8.38 3.97 13.12
C LEU A 41 7.11 3.43 13.79
N ARG A 42 7.20 3.13 15.08
CA ARG A 42 6.11 2.56 15.86
C ARG A 42 5.29 3.66 16.53
N GLY A 43 3.97 3.50 16.56
CA GLY A 43 3.03 4.49 17.09
C GLY A 43 2.65 5.55 16.06
N PRO A 44 1.69 6.43 16.36
CA PRO A 44 1.16 7.40 15.41
C PRO A 44 2.24 8.35 14.87
N GLN A 45 2.36 8.41 13.54
CA GLN A 45 3.27 9.31 12.82
C GLN A 45 2.50 10.32 11.96
N THR A 46 1.27 10.60 12.34
CA THR A 46 0.29 11.34 11.53
C THR A 46 0.64 12.80 11.31
N THR A 47 1.36 13.45 12.23
CA THR A 47 1.72 14.87 12.11
C THR A 47 2.56 15.16 10.85
N LEU A 48 3.55 14.35 10.54
CA LEU A 48 4.39 14.53 9.35
C LEU A 48 3.91 13.74 8.14
N TYR A 49 3.40 12.51 8.35
CA TYR A 49 3.05 11.58 7.28
C TYR A 49 1.55 11.49 6.98
N GLY A 50 0.70 12.06 7.84
CA GLY A 50 -0.74 12.18 7.63
C GLY A 50 -1.49 10.85 7.69
N ARG A 51 -2.39 10.65 6.73
CA ARG A 51 -3.30 9.51 6.68
C ARG A 51 -2.59 8.14 6.72
N ASN A 52 -3.31 7.13 7.21
CA ASN A 52 -2.87 5.73 7.23
C ASN A 52 -1.63 5.43 8.09
N SER A 53 -1.23 6.34 8.99
CA SER A 53 -0.09 6.16 9.88
C SER A 53 -0.47 6.11 11.37
N ILE A 54 -1.70 5.66 11.64
CA ILE A 54 -2.26 5.55 13.00
C ILE A 54 -1.45 4.57 13.88
N ASN A 55 -0.99 3.45 13.31
CA ASN A 55 -0.24 2.42 14.02
C ASN A 55 1.28 2.51 13.81
N GLY A 56 1.71 3.36 12.91
CA GLY A 56 3.11 3.54 12.55
C GLY A 56 3.34 3.70 11.05
N LEU A 57 4.60 3.68 10.70
CA LEU A 57 5.08 3.93 9.36
C LEU A 57 6.21 2.97 9.02
N ILE A 58 6.23 2.50 7.79
CA ILE A 58 7.38 1.83 7.17
C ILE A 58 7.89 2.76 6.07
N ASN A 59 9.17 3.16 6.18
CA ASN A 59 9.83 3.97 5.17
C ASN A 59 10.98 3.19 4.56
N ILE A 60 10.90 2.92 3.26
CA ILE A 60 11.90 2.17 2.51
C ILE A 60 12.68 3.15 1.64
N ASN A 61 13.98 3.21 1.85
CA ASN A 61 14.89 3.99 1.04
C ASN A 61 15.76 3.06 0.21
N THR A 62 15.73 3.19 -1.11
CA THR A 62 16.61 2.45 -2.01
C THR A 62 18.00 3.09 -2.06
N ASN A 63 19.02 2.35 -2.50
CA ASN A 63 20.31 2.95 -2.77
C ASN A 63 20.16 4.04 -3.85
N PRO A 64 20.65 5.28 -3.65
CA PRO A 64 20.58 6.30 -4.67
C PRO A 64 21.56 6.00 -5.83
N PRO A 65 21.30 6.52 -7.04
CA PRO A 65 22.30 6.53 -8.10
C PRO A 65 23.62 7.18 -7.62
N SER A 66 24.75 6.57 -7.93
CA SER A 66 26.10 7.02 -7.54
C SER A 66 26.88 7.61 -8.72
N ASP A 67 27.94 8.33 -8.42
CA ASP A 67 28.90 8.90 -9.38
C ASP A 67 29.96 7.90 -9.84
N VAL A 68 29.92 6.66 -9.32
CA VAL A 68 30.84 5.58 -9.67
C VAL A 68 30.08 4.54 -10.49
N PHE A 69 30.71 4.10 -11.60
CA PHE A 69 30.23 2.94 -12.34
C PHE A 69 30.31 1.70 -11.45
N ALA A 70 29.18 1.00 -11.33
CA ALA A 70 29.12 -0.26 -10.59
C ALA A 70 28.08 -1.20 -11.21
N ALA A 71 28.41 -2.48 -11.26
CA ALA A 71 27.50 -3.53 -11.68
C ALA A 71 27.44 -4.60 -10.59
N GLN A 72 26.24 -4.99 -10.21
CA GLN A 72 26.00 -6.07 -9.25
C GLN A 72 25.03 -7.07 -9.85
N VAL A 73 25.38 -8.34 -9.80
CA VAL A 73 24.54 -9.46 -10.20
C VAL A 73 24.40 -10.39 -9.00
N LYS A 74 23.18 -10.80 -8.72
CA LYS A 74 22.87 -11.83 -7.72
C LYS A 74 21.98 -12.88 -8.34
N ILE A 75 22.37 -14.15 -8.24
CA ILE A 75 21.61 -15.30 -8.70
C ILE A 75 21.39 -16.22 -7.51
N GLY A 76 20.15 -16.64 -7.32
CA GLY A 76 19.76 -17.57 -6.27
C GLY A 76 18.90 -18.70 -6.82
N TYR A 77 19.12 -19.90 -6.29
CA TYR A 77 18.29 -21.07 -6.54
C TYR A 77 18.00 -21.78 -5.23
N SER A 78 16.75 -22.19 -5.00
CA SER A 78 16.35 -22.85 -3.77
C SER A 78 15.25 -23.88 -3.99
N SER A 79 14.75 -24.51 -2.93
CA SER A 79 13.69 -25.52 -2.96
C SER A 79 12.47 -25.03 -3.75
N TYR A 80 11.68 -26.00 -4.24
CA TYR A 80 10.49 -25.76 -5.08
C TYR A 80 10.78 -25.08 -6.41
N ARG A 81 12.00 -25.31 -6.94
CA ARG A 81 12.53 -24.66 -8.17
C ARG A 81 12.45 -23.14 -8.10
N SER A 82 12.63 -22.59 -6.89
CA SER A 82 12.62 -21.15 -6.71
C SER A 82 13.90 -20.53 -7.28
N GLN A 83 13.74 -19.50 -8.09
CA GLN A 83 14.79 -18.78 -8.80
C GLN A 83 14.70 -17.29 -8.48
N ASN A 84 15.86 -16.68 -8.27
CA ASN A 84 15.97 -15.26 -8.00
C ASN A 84 17.14 -14.68 -8.82
N TYR A 85 16.86 -13.68 -9.62
CA TYR A 85 17.84 -12.97 -10.45
C TYR A 85 17.74 -11.49 -10.19
N ASN A 86 18.86 -10.87 -9.79
CA ASN A 86 18.92 -9.44 -9.55
C ASN A 86 20.10 -8.84 -10.32
N LEU A 87 19.87 -7.68 -10.92
CA LEU A 87 20.86 -6.86 -11.60
C LEU A 87 20.74 -5.41 -11.13
N VAL A 88 21.84 -4.80 -10.75
CA VAL A 88 21.92 -3.36 -10.46
C VAL A 88 23.08 -2.77 -11.26
N LEU A 89 22.79 -1.72 -12.02
CA LEU A 89 23.78 -0.99 -12.83
C LEU A 89 23.77 0.49 -12.45
N ASN A 90 24.86 1.00 -11.94
CA ASN A 90 25.10 2.43 -11.80
C ASN A 90 25.88 2.94 -13.04
N LEU A 91 25.31 3.91 -13.72
CA LEU A 91 25.81 4.44 -15.01
C LEU A 91 25.94 5.97 -14.89
N PRO A 92 27.00 6.47 -14.24
CA PRO A 92 27.20 7.92 -14.11
C PRO A 92 27.55 8.55 -15.46
N TRP A 93 26.93 9.70 -15.75
CA TRP A 93 27.24 10.47 -16.95
C TRP A 93 27.31 11.96 -16.61
N LYS A 94 28.53 12.50 -16.48
CA LYS A 94 28.76 13.90 -16.10
C LYS A 94 28.02 14.28 -14.80
N ARG A 95 26.94 15.09 -14.91
CA ARG A 95 26.11 15.55 -13.79
C ARG A 95 24.84 14.73 -13.58
N LEU A 96 24.60 13.75 -14.43
CA LEU A 96 23.46 12.85 -14.36
C LEU A 96 23.96 11.49 -13.85
N TYR A 97 23.56 11.11 -12.66
CA TYR A 97 23.83 9.80 -12.08
C TYR A 97 22.62 8.92 -12.33
N ASN A 98 22.79 7.86 -13.08
CA ASN A 98 21.74 6.94 -13.48
C ASN A 98 21.90 5.60 -12.78
N LYS A 99 20.81 4.96 -12.47
CA LYS A 99 20.78 3.61 -11.97
C LYS A 99 19.62 2.84 -12.59
N LEU A 100 19.91 1.66 -13.10
CA LEU A 100 18.94 0.68 -13.54
C LEU A 100 19.01 -0.53 -12.60
N SER A 101 17.88 -0.95 -12.10
CA SER A 101 17.75 -2.12 -11.24
C SER A 101 16.68 -3.05 -11.79
N PHE A 102 16.99 -4.34 -11.86
CA PHE A 102 16.08 -5.38 -12.31
C PHE A 102 16.06 -6.53 -11.32
N SER A 103 14.89 -7.09 -11.05
CA SER A 103 14.76 -8.36 -10.36
C SER A 103 13.72 -9.25 -11.02
N TYR A 104 13.95 -10.55 -10.94
CA TYR A 104 13.01 -11.58 -11.32
C TYR A 104 12.99 -12.67 -10.28
N ASN A 105 11.81 -13.02 -9.79
CA ASN A 105 11.60 -14.09 -8.83
C ASN A 105 10.57 -15.07 -9.38
N LYS A 106 10.82 -16.36 -9.25
CA LYS A 106 9.90 -17.44 -9.67
C LYS A 106 9.93 -18.57 -8.66
N SER A 107 8.78 -19.17 -8.40
CA SER A 107 8.65 -20.41 -7.64
C SER A 107 7.55 -21.28 -8.25
N GLU A 108 7.75 -22.58 -8.29
CA GLU A 108 6.69 -23.52 -8.71
C GLU A 108 5.65 -23.78 -7.61
N GLY A 109 5.94 -23.32 -6.37
CA GLY A 109 5.07 -23.57 -5.21
C GLY A 109 5.21 -24.99 -4.68
N TYR A 110 4.52 -25.26 -3.58
CA TYR A 110 4.65 -26.53 -2.84
C TYR A 110 3.30 -27.16 -2.47
N PHE A 111 2.20 -26.43 -2.47
CA PHE A 111 0.87 -27.01 -2.29
C PHE A 111 0.43 -27.76 -3.53
N LYS A 112 -0.19 -28.93 -3.36
CA LYS A 112 -0.74 -29.73 -4.43
C LYS A 112 -2.25 -29.61 -4.45
N ASN A 113 -2.84 -29.52 -5.62
CA ASN A 113 -4.29 -29.57 -5.80
C ASN A 113 -4.70 -30.97 -6.25
N HIS A 114 -5.39 -31.71 -5.38
CA HIS A 114 -5.85 -33.05 -5.70
C HIS A 114 -6.87 -33.09 -6.85
N TYR A 115 -7.73 -32.09 -6.95
CA TYR A 115 -8.68 -31.97 -8.04
C TYR A 115 -7.98 -31.90 -9.41
N GLU A 116 -6.85 -31.20 -9.47
CA GLU A 116 -6.01 -31.07 -10.66
C GLU A 116 -4.87 -32.10 -10.74
N GLN A 117 -5.09 -33.30 -10.28
CA GLN A 117 -4.12 -34.41 -10.36
C GLN A 117 -2.75 -34.06 -9.72
N ASP A 118 -2.76 -33.45 -8.55
CA ASP A 118 -1.58 -33.04 -7.80
C ASP A 118 -0.74 -31.91 -8.45
N ARG A 119 -1.29 -31.18 -9.38
CA ARG A 119 -0.66 -29.96 -9.91
C ARG A 119 -0.38 -28.95 -8.78
N LYS A 120 0.70 -28.21 -8.87
CA LYS A 120 1.02 -27.15 -7.89
C LYS A 120 -0.01 -26.03 -7.98
N SER A 121 -0.62 -25.69 -6.82
CA SER A 121 -1.69 -24.70 -6.75
C SER A 121 -1.19 -23.27 -6.47
N ASN A 122 0.04 -23.11 -5.94
CA ASN A 122 0.60 -21.82 -5.52
C ASN A 122 1.92 -21.47 -6.21
N PRO A 123 2.05 -21.59 -7.56
CA PRO A 123 3.19 -21.02 -8.25
C PRO A 123 3.18 -19.50 -8.11
N SER A 124 4.36 -18.89 -8.12
CA SER A 124 4.50 -17.44 -8.14
C SER A 124 5.59 -17.00 -9.10
N ASP A 125 5.38 -15.87 -9.73
CA ASP A 125 6.43 -15.16 -10.45
C ASP A 125 6.26 -13.65 -10.30
N SER A 126 7.37 -12.94 -10.29
CA SER A 126 7.38 -11.48 -10.26
C SER A 126 8.61 -10.93 -10.95
N TYR A 127 8.46 -9.77 -11.56
CA TYR A 127 9.59 -8.98 -11.99
C TYR A 127 9.41 -7.51 -11.65
N ASN A 128 10.54 -6.86 -11.39
CA ASN A 128 10.60 -5.45 -11.08
C ASN A 128 11.69 -4.78 -11.91
N ILE A 129 11.36 -3.66 -12.53
CA ILE A 129 12.28 -2.81 -13.27
C ILE A 129 12.20 -1.42 -12.67
N ARG A 130 13.35 -0.92 -12.18
CA ARG A 130 13.45 0.41 -11.60
C ARG A 130 14.55 1.20 -12.27
N TYR A 131 14.19 2.38 -12.77
CA TYR A 131 15.15 3.36 -13.24
C TYR A 131 15.11 4.59 -12.33
N GLN A 132 16.28 5.09 -11.93
CA GLN A 132 16.42 6.28 -11.10
C GLN A 132 17.50 7.18 -11.67
N GLY A 133 17.30 8.48 -11.59
CA GLY A 133 18.25 9.48 -11.99
C GLY A 133 18.38 10.61 -10.98
N ASN A 134 19.60 11.11 -10.80
CA ASN A 134 19.88 12.32 -10.04
C ASN A 134 20.69 13.29 -10.89
N VAL A 135 20.18 14.52 -11.03
CA VAL A 135 20.88 15.62 -11.70
C VAL A 135 21.29 16.66 -10.67
N PHE A 136 22.56 17.06 -10.70
CA PHE A 136 23.10 18.11 -9.85
C PHE A 136 23.37 19.35 -10.70
N THR A 137 22.66 20.45 -10.41
CA THR A 137 22.79 21.70 -11.16
C THR A 137 23.89 22.59 -10.55
N LYS A 138 24.37 23.57 -11.33
CA LYS A 138 25.34 24.57 -10.85
C LYS A 138 24.83 25.39 -9.67
N ASN A 139 23.50 25.57 -9.56
CA ASN A 139 22.87 26.38 -8.52
C ASN A 139 22.44 25.55 -7.29
N ASN A 140 23.11 24.41 -7.04
CA ASN A 140 22.89 23.52 -5.90
C ASN A 140 21.47 22.94 -5.83
N TRP A 141 20.78 22.81 -6.97
CA TRP A 141 19.58 21.98 -7.03
C TRP A 141 19.98 20.52 -7.26
N LYS A 142 19.35 19.64 -6.51
CA LYS A 142 19.31 18.21 -6.79
C LYS A 142 17.93 17.86 -7.34
N ILE A 143 17.89 17.37 -8.57
CA ILE A 143 16.70 16.88 -9.24
C ILE A 143 16.78 15.36 -9.26
N GLY A 144 15.95 14.70 -8.48
CA GLY A 144 15.81 13.26 -8.46
C GLY A 144 14.54 12.83 -9.20
N PHE A 145 14.62 11.79 -9.98
CA PHE A 145 13.43 11.22 -10.63
C PHE A 145 13.56 9.69 -10.69
N GLY A 146 12.43 9.04 -10.77
CA GLY A 146 12.39 7.60 -10.88
C GLY A 146 11.10 7.09 -11.50
N ILE A 147 11.22 5.94 -12.13
CA ILE A 147 10.10 5.13 -12.62
C ILE A 147 10.33 3.69 -12.17
N ASN A 148 9.30 3.07 -11.67
CA ASN A 148 9.32 1.69 -11.22
C ASN A 148 8.11 0.95 -11.80
N PHE A 149 8.36 -0.18 -12.43
CA PHE A 149 7.33 -1.10 -12.87
C PHE A 149 7.51 -2.43 -12.15
N ASN A 150 6.44 -2.93 -11.53
CA ASN A 150 6.40 -4.23 -10.88
C ASN A 150 5.22 -5.04 -11.43
N HIS A 151 5.50 -6.25 -11.85
CA HIS A 151 4.51 -7.28 -12.15
C HIS A 151 4.62 -8.40 -11.13
N SER A 152 3.50 -8.91 -10.64
CA SER A 152 3.46 -10.13 -9.83
C SER A 152 2.27 -11.00 -10.20
N PHE A 153 2.52 -12.30 -10.18
CA PHE A 153 1.53 -13.35 -10.28
C PHE A 153 1.72 -14.31 -9.10
N ASP A 154 0.64 -14.57 -8.38
CA ASP A 154 0.58 -15.58 -7.33
C ASP A 154 -0.55 -16.55 -7.68
N GLY A 155 -0.23 -17.83 -7.75
CA GLY A 155 -1.21 -18.90 -7.81
C GLY A 155 -1.99 -19.02 -6.51
N GLY A 156 -3.00 -19.87 -6.50
CA GLY A 156 -4.04 -19.97 -5.53
C GLY A 156 -3.70 -19.85 -4.05
N TYR A 157 -4.70 -19.52 -3.31
CA TYR A 157 -4.66 -19.43 -1.86
C TYR A 157 -4.75 -20.84 -1.27
N ALA A 158 -3.79 -21.22 -0.43
CA ALA A 158 -3.74 -22.54 0.19
C ALA A 158 -4.61 -22.60 1.46
N TYR A 159 -5.92 -22.46 1.30
CA TYR A 159 -6.91 -22.64 2.36
C TYR A 159 -7.54 -24.03 2.26
N ALA A 160 -7.83 -24.63 3.41
CA ALA A 160 -8.61 -25.87 3.52
C ALA A 160 -9.33 -25.91 4.86
N ALA A 161 -10.37 -26.72 4.98
CA ALA A 161 -11.04 -26.97 6.25
C ALA A 161 -10.06 -27.59 7.27
N ILE A 162 -10.17 -27.21 8.55
CA ILE A 162 -9.26 -27.65 9.62
C ILE A 162 -9.16 -29.17 9.70
N ASP A 163 -10.27 -29.88 9.54
CA ASP A 163 -10.28 -31.34 9.59
C ASP A 163 -9.56 -31.98 8.40
N SER A 164 -9.61 -31.37 7.23
CA SER A 164 -8.85 -31.81 6.06
C SER A 164 -7.34 -31.56 6.23
N LEU A 165 -6.94 -30.49 6.91
CA LEU A 165 -5.53 -30.16 7.18
C LEU A 165 -4.84 -31.17 8.13
N LYS A 166 -5.58 -31.85 9.00
CA LYS A 166 -5.06 -32.89 9.89
C LYS A 166 -4.63 -34.14 9.11
N VAL A 167 -5.30 -34.42 8.00
CA VAL A 167 -5.11 -35.62 7.19
C VAL A 167 -4.20 -35.38 5.99
N HIS A 168 -4.32 -34.23 5.36
CA HIS A 168 -3.65 -33.88 4.09
C HIS A 168 -2.86 -32.58 4.21
N ARG A 169 -1.66 -32.64 4.78
CA ARG A 169 -0.76 -31.49 4.85
C ARG A 169 -0.27 -31.08 3.46
N TYR A 170 -0.20 -29.78 3.20
CA TYR A 170 0.29 -29.19 1.95
C TYR A 170 -0.54 -29.57 0.70
N THR A 171 -1.81 -29.90 0.90
CA THR A 171 -2.73 -30.21 -0.19
C THR A 171 -3.99 -29.35 -0.11
N VAL A 172 -4.57 -29.07 -1.25
CA VAL A 172 -5.85 -28.41 -1.42
C VAL A 172 -6.69 -29.22 -2.40
N ASN A 173 -7.98 -28.94 -2.50
CA ASN A 173 -8.88 -29.66 -3.38
C ASN A 173 -9.89 -28.69 -4.00
N TYR A 174 -9.41 -27.82 -4.90
CA TYR A 174 -10.19 -26.78 -5.56
C TYR A 174 -10.57 -27.21 -6.97
N ASN A 175 -11.83 -26.98 -7.34
CA ASN A 175 -12.27 -27.18 -8.72
C ASN A 175 -11.87 -26.02 -9.65
N ILE A 176 -11.67 -24.79 -9.11
CA ILE A 176 -11.29 -23.60 -9.85
C ILE A 176 -9.90 -23.11 -9.43
N PRO A 177 -8.94 -22.94 -10.37
CA PRO A 177 -7.63 -22.40 -10.05
C PRO A 177 -7.75 -20.95 -9.56
N SER A 178 -7.41 -20.72 -8.30
CA SER A 178 -7.31 -19.37 -7.73
C SER A 178 -6.03 -18.68 -8.18
N SER A 179 -6.08 -17.36 -8.35
CA SER A 179 -4.89 -16.59 -8.74
C SER A 179 -5.02 -15.11 -8.36
N TYR A 180 -3.87 -14.47 -8.21
CA TYR A 180 -3.77 -13.02 -8.05
C TYR A 180 -2.69 -12.48 -9.01
N LYS A 181 -3.05 -11.46 -9.79
CA LYS A 181 -2.12 -10.72 -10.67
C LYS A 181 -2.14 -9.24 -10.32
N ARG A 182 -0.97 -8.63 -10.31
CA ARG A 182 -0.83 -7.19 -10.10
C ARG A 182 0.21 -6.58 -11.02
N ASP A 183 -0.16 -5.43 -11.58
CA ASP A 183 0.72 -4.51 -12.29
C ASP A 183 0.76 -3.19 -11.52
N LEU A 184 1.95 -2.75 -11.12
CA LEU A 184 2.19 -1.48 -10.43
C LEU A 184 3.20 -0.67 -11.24
N LEU A 185 2.76 0.49 -11.72
CA LEU A 185 3.62 1.53 -12.25
C LEU A 185 3.68 2.67 -11.23
N SER A 186 4.87 3.11 -10.84
CA SER A 186 5.04 4.31 -10.04
C SER A 186 6.16 5.19 -10.60
N SER A 187 5.98 6.50 -10.50
CA SER A 187 6.97 7.48 -10.92
C SER A 187 7.01 8.64 -9.95
N TYR A 188 8.16 9.29 -9.84
CA TYR A 188 8.31 10.47 -9.01
C TYR A 188 9.29 11.47 -9.61
N LEU A 189 9.09 12.75 -9.26
CA LEU A 189 10.00 13.85 -9.43
C LEU A 189 10.25 14.49 -8.06
N ASN A 190 11.51 14.57 -7.66
CA ASN A 190 11.94 15.16 -6.39
C ASN A 190 12.90 16.31 -6.65
N LEU A 191 12.55 17.51 -6.19
CA LEU A 191 13.41 18.69 -6.29
C LEU A 191 13.85 19.09 -4.89
N LYS A 192 15.18 19.13 -4.69
CA LYS A 192 15.81 19.53 -3.42
C LYS A 192 16.74 20.69 -3.63
N LYS A 193 16.68 21.64 -2.70
CA LYS A 193 17.64 22.72 -2.61
C LYS A 193 18.00 23.02 -1.17
N LYS A 194 19.27 23.18 -0.91
CA LYS A 194 19.78 23.57 0.39
C LYS A 194 20.43 24.96 0.28
N TRP A 195 19.96 25.90 1.09
CA TRP A 195 20.55 27.20 1.33
C TRP A 195 21.32 27.17 2.66
N GLN A 196 21.89 28.28 3.06
CA GLN A 196 22.63 28.33 4.34
C GLN A 196 21.74 28.02 5.56
N ARG A 197 20.53 28.55 5.61
CA ARG A 197 19.62 28.43 6.78
C ARG A 197 18.41 27.53 6.56
N LEU A 198 18.12 27.22 5.32
CA LEU A 198 16.89 26.53 4.93
C LEU A 198 17.19 25.39 3.96
N ALA A 199 16.39 24.35 4.01
CA ALA A 199 16.31 23.32 2.99
C ALA A 199 14.88 23.20 2.47
N PHE A 200 14.74 23.11 1.17
CA PHE A 200 13.47 22.89 0.47
C PHE A 200 13.48 21.52 -0.19
N ASN A 201 12.38 20.83 -0.09
CA ASN A 201 12.14 19.56 -0.76
C ASN A 201 10.72 19.50 -1.30
N THR A 202 10.54 19.09 -2.54
CA THR A 202 9.19 18.81 -3.08
C THR A 202 9.21 17.50 -3.83
N VAL A 203 8.13 16.74 -3.66
CA VAL A 203 7.93 15.44 -4.32
C VAL A 203 6.58 15.45 -5.02
N THR A 204 6.62 15.26 -6.33
CA THR A 204 5.43 14.93 -7.14
C THR A 204 5.51 13.45 -7.46
N SER A 205 4.44 12.69 -7.23
CA SER A 205 4.42 11.28 -7.60
C SER A 205 3.11 10.88 -8.27
N TYR A 206 3.21 9.91 -9.15
CA TYR A 206 2.07 9.23 -9.77
C TYR A 206 2.25 7.73 -9.65
N SER A 207 1.19 7.04 -9.25
CA SER A 207 1.15 5.58 -9.28
C SER A 207 -0.14 5.05 -9.87
N ARG A 208 -0.02 3.94 -10.60
CA ARG A 208 -1.14 3.19 -11.14
C ARG A 208 -0.99 1.73 -10.75
N THR A 209 -1.99 1.21 -10.04
CA THR A 209 -2.09 -0.21 -9.66
C THR A 209 -3.24 -0.84 -10.42
N GLN A 210 -3.04 -2.04 -10.96
CA GLN A 210 -4.08 -2.86 -11.56
C GLN A 210 -3.99 -4.26 -10.97
N ASP A 211 -5.08 -4.70 -10.34
CA ASP A 211 -5.17 -6.01 -9.72
C ASP A 211 -6.24 -6.85 -10.40
N ARG A 212 -5.97 -8.14 -10.52
CA ARG A 212 -6.95 -9.16 -10.92
C ARG A 212 -6.84 -10.33 -9.97
N GLN A 213 -7.92 -10.69 -9.35
CA GLN A 213 -8.03 -11.83 -8.46
C GLN A 213 -9.10 -12.77 -8.98
N MET A 214 -8.83 -14.06 -8.92
CA MET A 214 -9.79 -15.14 -9.06
C MET A 214 -9.67 -16.01 -7.83
N LEU A 215 -10.76 -16.33 -7.19
CA LEU A 215 -10.78 -17.08 -5.95
C LEU A 215 -11.88 -18.14 -6.04
N ASP A 216 -11.48 -19.41 -5.89
CA ASP A 216 -12.40 -20.46 -5.48
C ASP A 216 -12.82 -20.16 -4.04
N ALA A 217 -14.03 -19.66 -3.85
CA ALA A 217 -14.45 -19.06 -2.59
C ALA A 217 -15.07 -20.06 -1.63
N ASP A 218 -15.42 -21.26 -2.09
CA ASP A 218 -15.81 -22.37 -1.23
C ASP A 218 -14.65 -23.26 -0.80
N PHE A 219 -13.49 -23.15 -1.45
CA PHE A 219 -12.26 -23.89 -1.17
C PHE A 219 -12.43 -25.42 -1.22
N THR A 220 -13.35 -25.93 -2.05
CA THR A 220 -13.68 -27.34 -2.18
C THR A 220 -13.63 -27.82 -3.62
N TYR A 221 -13.85 -29.12 -3.83
CA TYR A 221 -14.01 -29.73 -5.14
C TYR A 221 -15.41 -29.52 -5.77
N LEU A 222 -16.34 -28.98 -5.00
CA LEU A 222 -17.70 -28.66 -5.45
C LEU A 222 -17.69 -27.36 -6.27
N ASP A 223 -18.62 -27.27 -7.20
CA ASP A 223 -18.83 -26.06 -7.99
C ASP A 223 -19.93 -25.21 -7.35
N VAL A 224 -19.60 -24.61 -6.19
CA VAL A 224 -20.57 -23.85 -5.39
C VAL A 224 -20.46 -22.36 -5.68
N PHE A 225 -19.27 -21.78 -5.52
CA PHE A 225 -19.10 -20.33 -5.53
C PHE A 225 -17.67 -19.90 -5.85
N ASP A 226 -17.52 -19.06 -6.86
CA ASP A 226 -16.27 -18.37 -7.17
C ASP A 226 -16.42 -16.85 -7.12
N ASN A 227 -15.30 -16.16 -6.93
CA ASN A 227 -15.25 -14.70 -6.86
C ASN A 227 -14.10 -14.13 -7.69
N GLY A 228 -14.46 -13.35 -8.70
CA GLY A 228 -13.54 -12.57 -9.51
C GLY A 228 -13.53 -11.10 -9.09
N LYS A 229 -12.34 -10.53 -8.90
CA LYS A 229 -12.15 -9.11 -8.63
C LYS A 229 -11.18 -8.49 -9.63
N LYS A 230 -11.55 -7.32 -10.17
CA LYS A 230 -10.65 -6.44 -10.93
C LYS A 230 -10.64 -5.08 -10.25
N SER A 231 -9.45 -4.59 -9.92
CA SER A 231 -9.24 -3.29 -9.30
C SER A 231 -8.27 -2.45 -10.14
N ARG A 232 -8.54 -1.16 -10.23
CA ARG A 232 -7.63 -0.18 -10.83
C ARG A 232 -7.60 1.06 -9.95
N GLN A 233 -6.41 1.44 -9.51
CA GLN A 233 -6.18 2.67 -8.77
C GLN A 233 -5.21 3.56 -9.53
N ASN A 234 -5.53 4.84 -9.64
CA ASN A 234 -4.62 5.91 -9.99
C ASN A 234 -4.46 6.82 -8.78
N LEU A 235 -3.23 7.19 -8.45
CA LEU A 235 -2.90 8.06 -7.33
C LEU A 235 -1.89 9.10 -7.78
N LEU A 236 -2.23 10.36 -7.65
CA LEU A 236 -1.33 11.50 -7.82
C LEU A 236 -1.11 12.13 -6.45
N THR A 237 0.14 12.43 -6.10
CA THR A 237 0.48 13.13 -4.86
C THR A 237 1.44 14.28 -5.11
N GLN A 238 1.32 15.32 -4.30
CA GLN A 238 2.23 16.45 -4.27
C GLN A 238 2.55 16.81 -2.83
N GLU A 239 3.83 16.91 -2.51
CA GLU A 239 4.30 17.38 -1.22
C GLU A 239 5.28 18.53 -1.40
N PHE A 240 5.14 19.55 -0.56
CA PHE A 240 6.09 20.64 -0.38
C PHE A 240 6.55 20.62 1.06
N ASN A 241 7.85 20.68 1.28
CA ASN A 241 8.45 20.72 2.59
C ASN A 241 9.56 21.78 2.62
N ILE A 242 9.57 22.58 3.67
CA ILE A 242 10.63 23.50 3.99
C ILE A 242 11.05 23.28 5.45
N GLN A 243 12.34 23.26 5.70
CA GLN A 243 12.88 23.02 7.03
C GLN A 243 14.09 23.87 7.31
N SER A 244 14.33 24.15 8.60
CA SER A 244 15.60 24.73 9.02
C SER A 244 16.76 23.76 8.72
N ASN A 245 17.92 24.32 8.38
CA ASN A 245 19.15 23.53 8.53
C ASN A 245 19.45 23.35 10.01
N GLU A 246 20.30 22.40 10.34
CA GLU A 246 20.74 22.13 11.71
C GLU A 246 21.09 23.43 12.44
N ASN A 247 20.40 23.67 13.54
CA ASN A 247 20.62 24.77 14.44
C ASN A 247 20.81 24.21 15.86
N ARG A 248 21.62 24.89 16.66
CA ARG A 248 21.91 24.47 18.04
C ARG A 248 20.66 24.48 18.93
N HIS A 249 19.75 25.42 18.72
CA HIS A 249 18.64 25.65 19.63
C HIS A 249 17.25 25.32 19.05
N VAL A 250 17.04 25.54 17.77
CA VAL A 250 15.70 25.41 17.16
C VAL A 250 15.77 24.72 15.81
N ASP A 251 15.10 23.58 15.69
CA ASP A 251 14.78 22.98 14.39
C ASP A 251 13.30 23.14 14.12
N TRP A 252 12.95 23.42 12.88
CA TRP A 252 11.56 23.45 12.46
C TRP A 252 11.38 22.89 11.04
N THR A 253 10.21 22.35 10.80
CA THR A 253 9.75 21.95 9.48
C THR A 253 8.32 22.39 9.28
N ALA A 254 7.99 22.79 8.06
CA ALA A 254 6.63 23.09 7.65
C ALA A 254 6.39 22.54 6.24
N GLY A 255 5.17 22.14 5.94
CA GLY A 255 4.87 21.59 4.65
C GLY A 255 3.39 21.59 4.32
N ALA A 256 3.14 21.29 3.05
CA ALA A 256 1.80 21.07 2.52
C ALA A 256 1.80 19.77 1.70
N PHE A 257 0.70 19.05 1.77
CA PHE A 257 0.51 17.80 1.06
C PHE A 257 -0.86 17.82 0.37
N GLY A 258 -0.92 17.29 -0.85
CA GLY A 258 -2.17 17.07 -1.55
C GLY A 258 -2.15 15.76 -2.30
N PHE A 259 -3.32 15.16 -2.49
CA PHE A 259 -3.46 13.94 -3.29
C PHE A 259 -4.81 13.88 -4.02
N TYR A 260 -4.80 13.13 -5.11
CA TYR A 260 -5.99 12.72 -5.85
C TYR A 260 -5.91 11.23 -6.13
N LYS A 261 -6.93 10.47 -5.75
CA LYS A 261 -7.05 9.03 -5.92
C LYS A 261 -8.34 8.68 -6.65
N ASP A 262 -8.24 7.94 -7.73
CA ASP A 262 -9.36 7.31 -8.46
C ASP A 262 -9.23 5.79 -8.34
N LEU A 263 -10.20 5.15 -7.71
CA LEU A 263 -10.23 3.71 -7.46
C LEU A 263 -11.50 3.11 -8.06
N THR A 264 -11.33 2.24 -9.04
CA THR A 264 -12.42 1.46 -9.61
C THR A 264 -12.28 -0.01 -9.21
N ASN A 265 -13.34 -0.59 -8.65
CA ASN A 265 -13.43 -2.02 -8.38
C ASN A 265 -14.60 -2.63 -9.14
N ARG A 266 -14.38 -3.83 -9.66
CA ARG A 266 -15.41 -4.68 -10.27
C ARG A 266 -15.30 -6.07 -9.67
N TYR A 267 -16.41 -6.53 -9.11
CA TYR A 267 -16.53 -7.87 -8.55
C TYR A 267 -17.55 -8.66 -9.37
N LEU A 268 -17.27 -9.94 -9.53
CA LEU A 268 -18.18 -10.92 -10.11
C LEU A 268 -18.20 -12.14 -9.19
N ALA A 269 -19.29 -12.39 -8.53
CA ALA A 269 -19.55 -13.65 -7.85
C ALA A 269 -20.34 -14.55 -8.82
N THR A 270 -19.86 -15.78 -9.01
CA THR A 270 -20.49 -16.80 -9.85
C THR A 270 -20.90 -17.97 -8.97
N PHE A 271 -22.15 -18.40 -9.07
CA PHE A 271 -22.68 -19.53 -8.33
C PHE A 271 -22.86 -20.70 -9.29
N GLY A 272 -22.17 -21.80 -9.00
CA GLY A 272 -22.10 -22.97 -9.83
C GLY A 272 -23.27 -23.94 -9.67
N LYS A 273 -23.12 -25.12 -10.24
CA LYS A 273 -24.20 -26.16 -10.24
C LYS A 273 -24.52 -26.70 -8.85
N ASP A 274 -23.54 -26.69 -7.93
CA ASP A 274 -23.65 -27.23 -6.57
C ASP A 274 -24.05 -26.13 -5.57
N LYS A 275 -24.47 -24.94 -6.01
CA LYS A 275 -24.83 -23.78 -5.17
C LYS A 275 -25.91 -24.05 -4.12
N ALA A 276 -26.78 -25.04 -4.36
CA ALA A 276 -27.84 -25.43 -3.41
C ALA A 276 -27.29 -25.87 -2.04
N TYR A 277 -26.02 -26.27 -1.94
CA TYR A 277 -25.37 -26.58 -0.66
C TYR A 277 -25.18 -25.36 0.24
N LEU A 278 -25.07 -24.16 -0.34
CA LEU A 278 -24.82 -22.91 0.39
C LEU A 278 -26.03 -21.97 0.39
N LEU A 279 -26.78 -21.94 -0.71
CA LEU A 279 -27.84 -20.97 -0.96
C LEU A 279 -29.07 -21.64 -1.52
N PRO A 280 -30.21 -21.56 -0.83
CA PRO A 280 -31.49 -21.99 -1.39
C PRO A 280 -32.01 -21.07 -2.51
N MET A 281 -31.23 -20.10 -2.96
CA MET A 281 -31.63 -19.06 -3.91
C MET A 281 -31.26 -19.43 -5.35
N ALA A 282 -32.13 -19.08 -6.26
CA ALA A 282 -31.95 -19.26 -7.71
C ALA A 282 -31.00 -18.18 -8.32
N LEU A 283 -29.90 -17.82 -7.63
CA LEU A 283 -28.94 -16.82 -8.08
C LEU A 283 -27.80 -17.49 -8.85
N ASP A 284 -27.50 -16.99 -10.06
CA ASP A 284 -26.38 -17.47 -10.89
C ASP A 284 -25.17 -16.54 -10.82
N ASN A 285 -25.40 -15.22 -10.84
CA ASN A 285 -24.29 -14.26 -10.81
C ASN A 285 -24.68 -13.00 -10.03
N ALA A 286 -23.70 -12.41 -9.36
CA ALA A 286 -23.79 -11.07 -8.78
C ALA A 286 -22.62 -10.21 -9.26
N LYS A 287 -22.92 -9.04 -9.80
CA LYS A 287 -21.91 -8.05 -10.24
C LYS A 287 -21.99 -6.83 -9.34
N TYR A 288 -20.81 -6.38 -8.90
CA TYR A 288 -20.67 -5.14 -8.13
C TYR A 288 -19.64 -4.26 -8.84
N HIS A 289 -20.03 -3.03 -9.13
CA HIS A 289 -19.16 -2.02 -9.70
C HIS A 289 -19.16 -0.80 -8.80
N ASN A 290 -17.98 -0.42 -8.34
CA ASN A 290 -17.84 0.81 -7.59
C ASN A 290 -16.64 1.60 -8.10
N ASN A 291 -16.85 2.93 -8.16
CA ASN A 291 -15.81 3.91 -8.43
C ASN A 291 -15.76 4.88 -7.25
N THR A 292 -14.60 5.02 -6.64
CA THR A 292 -14.36 5.93 -5.52
C THR A 292 -13.30 6.94 -5.91
N VAL A 293 -13.70 8.21 -5.98
CA VAL A 293 -12.79 9.34 -6.15
C VAL A 293 -12.56 9.97 -4.80
N THR A 294 -11.30 10.09 -4.39
CA THR A 294 -10.90 10.71 -3.12
C THR A 294 -9.81 11.73 -3.38
N TRP A 295 -9.96 12.93 -2.85
CA TRP A 295 -8.90 13.92 -2.84
C TRP A 295 -8.75 14.53 -1.46
N GLY A 296 -7.58 15.05 -1.16
CA GLY A 296 -7.33 15.68 0.11
C GLY A 296 -6.16 16.65 0.05
N ILE A 297 -6.18 17.58 0.99
CA ILE A 297 -5.12 18.55 1.22
C ILE A 297 -4.78 18.60 2.70
N ALA A 298 -3.52 18.87 3.01
CA ALA A 298 -3.06 19.03 4.38
C ALA A 298 -2.00 20.11 4.49
N GLY A 299 -1.99 20.81 5.62
CA GLY A 299 -0.90 21.68 6.03
C GLY A 299 -0.33 21.21 7.37
N TYR A 300 0.98 21.22 7.54
CA TYR A 300 1.61 20.77 8.76
C TYR A 300 2.84 21.60 9.15
N GLY A 301 3.14 21.59 10.44
CA GLY A 301 4.35 22.16 10.97
C GLY A 301 4.78 21.50 12.26
N GLN A 302 6.08 21.50 12.51
CA GLN A 302 6.69 20.98 13.73
C GLN A 302 7.88 21.86 14.11
N VAL A 303 8.02 22.13 15.41
CA VAL A 303 9.16 22.86 15.99
C VAL A 303 9.76 21.98 17.08
N THR A 304 11.08 21.89 17.09
CA THR A 304 11.86 21.25 18.17
C THR A 304 12.78 22.30 18.79
N LEU A 305 12.54 22.59 20.05
CA LEU A 305 13.43 23.39 20.88
C LEU A 305 14.45 22.45 21.53
N LYS A 306 15.73 22.69 21.30
CA LYS A 306 16.85 21.89 21.82
C LYS A 306 17.55 22.63 22.92
N GLU A 307 18.17 21.90 23.83
CA GLU A 307 18.96 22.47 24.93
C GLU A 307 18.19 23.50 25.76
N ILE A 308 16.88 23.30 25.93
CA ILE A 308 16.06 24.11 26.87
C ILE A 308 16.63 23.98 28.29
N TRP A 309 17.06 22.76 28.60
CA TRP A 309 17.85 22.35 29.73
C TRP A 309 18.95 21.42 29.20
N PRO A 310 20.11 21.29 29.86
CA PRO A 310 21.18 20.38 29.34
C PRO A 310 20.65 18.98 28.99
N GLY A 311 20.76 18.61 27.71
CA GLY A 311 20.27 17.36 27.16
C GLY A 311 18.76 17.27 26.97
N MET A 312 18.00 18.35 27.17
CA MET A 312 16.53 18.37 27.02
C MET A 312 16.10 18.97 25.69
N SER A 313 15.22 18.26 25.00
CA SER A 313 14.58 18.75 23.79
C SER A 313 13.06 18.57 23.85
N LEU A 314 12.32 19.60 23.44
CA LEU A 314 10.86 19.61 23.36
C LEU A 314 10.41 19.77 21.92
N THR A 315 9.54 18.90 21.48
CA THR A 315 8.96 18.96 20.13
C THR A 315 7.46 19.18 20.20
N ALA A 316 6.96 20.17 19.47
CA ALA A 316 5.53 20.39 19.25
C ALA A 316 5.24 20.38 17.75
N GLY A 317 4.19 19.69 17.36
CA GLY A 317 3.78 19.60 15.96
C GLY A 317 2.26 19.62 15.82
N LEU A 318 1.81 20.13 14.69
CA LEU A 318 0.39 20.19 14.34
C LEU A 318 0.23 19.95 12.84
N ARG A 319 -0.80 19.19 12.50
CA ARG A 319 -1.27 18.99 11.12
C ARG A 319 -2.77 19.16 11.05
N TYR A 320 -3.23 19.72 9.97
CA TYR A 320 -4.65 19.76 9.60
C TYR A 320 -4.83 19.05 8.26
N ASP A 321 -5.73 18.07 8.23
CA ASP A 321 -6.14 17.36 7.02
C ASP A 321 -7.59 17.67 6.69
N TYR A 322 -7.83 17.91 5.39
CA TYR A 322 -9.16 17.91 4.77
C TYR A 322 -9.18 16.90 3.65
N GLU A 323 -10.17 16.01 3.67
CA GLU A 323 -10.32 14.96 2.67
C GLU A 323 -11.80 14.86 2.25
N LYS A 324 -12.07 14.68 0.96
CA LYS A 324 -13.38 14.39 0.42
C LYS A 324 -13.32 13.13 -0.42
N SER A 325 -14.31 12.25 -0.21
CA SER A 325 -14.47 10.99 -0.93
C SER A 325 -15.87 10.91 -1.53
N GLU A 326 -15.94 10.53 -2.81
CA GLU A 326 -17.18 10.31 -3.55
C GLU A 326 -17.21 8.87 -4.04
N LEU A 327 -18.31 8.16 -3.78
CA LEU A 327 -18.57 6.79 -4.24
C LEU A 327 -19.70 6.81 -5.26
N ASN A 328 -19.47 6.15 -6.40
CA ASN A 328 -20.53 5.69 -7.29
C ASN A 328 -20.56 4.16 -7.19
N TYR A 329 -21.69 3.62 -6.76
CA TYR A 329 -21.90 2.20 -6.53
C TYR A 329 -23.05 1.70 -7.40
N ARG A 330 -22.85 0.55 -8.04
CA ARG A 330 -23.90 -0.16 -8.80
C ARG A 330 -23.73 -1.65 -8.60
N ASP A 331 -24.84 -2.33 -8.33
CA ASP A 331 -24.91 -3.78 -8.36
C ASP A 331 -25.95 -4.29 -9.36
N SER A 332 -25.84 -5.55 -9.72
CA SER A 332 -26.79 -6.23 -10.57
C SER A 332 -26.69 -7.75 -10.38
N LEU A 333 -27.85 -8.40 -10.31
CA LEU A 333 -28.00 -9.82 -10.06
C LEU A 333 -28.59 -10.51 -11.29
N LEU A 334 -28.16 -11.75 -11.54
CA LEU A 334 -28.73 -12.63 -12.55
C LEU A 334 -29.29 -13.87 -11.85
N PHE A 335 -30.57 -14.06 -11.95
CA PHE A 335 -31.26 -15.24 -11.40
C PHE A 335 -31.37 -16.35 -12.44
N SER A 336 -31.41 -17.60 -11.97
CA SER A 336 -31.56 -18.79 -12.80
C SER A 336 -32.80 -18.71 -13.69
N GLY A 337 -32.60 -18.97 -14.97
CA GLY A 337 -33.65 -18.87 -15.98
C GLY A 337 -33.86 -17.46 -16.57
N GLN A 338 -33.22 -16.45 -16.05
CA GLN A 338 -33.19 -15.10 -16.62
C GLN A 338 -32.10 -14.94 -17.66
N GLN A 339 -32.35 -14.16 -18.70
CA GLN A 339 -31.35 -13.81 -19.73
C GLN A 339 -30.67 -12.46 -19.46
N GLN A 340 -31.23 -11.64 -18.57
CA GLN A 340 -30.74 -10.28 -18.28
C GLN A 340 -30.51 -10.07 -16.79
N TYR A 341 -29.47 -9.27 -16.47
CA TYR A 341 -29.23 -8.82 -15.11
C TYR A 341 -30.27 -7.82 -14.66
N THR A 342 -30.75 -7.99 -13.43
CA THR A 342 -31.60 -7.01 -12.73
C THR A 342 -30.71 -6.10 -11.90
N SER A 343 -30.80 -4.78 -12.09
CA SER A 343 -30.11 -3.80 -11.24
C SER A 343 -30.90 -3.60 -9.95
N TYR A 344 -30.21 -3.66 -8.81
CA TYR A 344 -30.84 -3.46 -7.50
C TYR A 344 -30.48 -2.12 -6.90
N HIS A 345 -29.21 -1.70 -6.96
CA HIS A 345 -28.76 -0.42 -6.43
C HIS A 345 -27.96 0.35 -7.48
N ASP A 346 -28.22 1.65 -7.55
CA ASP A 346 -27.41 2.63 -8.27
C ASP A 346 -27.38 3.86 -7.38
N SER A 347 -26.32 4.00 -6.57
CA SER A 347 -26.22 5.05 -5.56
C SER A 347 -24.96 5.87 -5.73
N LYS A 348 -25.09 7.15 -5.37
CA LYS A 348 -23.97 8.08 -5.29
C LYS A 348 -23.90 8.66 -3.90
N GLU A 349 -22.75 8.50 -3.26
CA GLU A 349 -22.48 8.95 -1.90
C GLU A 349 -21.29 9.87 -1.87
N ASP A 350 -21.30 10.87 -1.00
CA ASP A 350 -20.12 11.69 -0.71
C ASP A 350 -19.92 11.89 0.78
N LYS A 351 -18.66 12.03 1.18
CA LYS A 351 -18.27 12.26 2.58
C LYS A 351 -17.00 13.08 2.68
N GLY A 352 -17.03 14.08 3.55
CA GLY A 352 -15.87 14.90 3.89
C GLY A 352 -15.36 14.59 5.30
N PHE A 353 -14.04 14.61 5.47
CA PHE A 353 -13.36 14.40 6.75
C PHE A 353 -12.47 15.61 7.05
N LYS A 354 -12.46 16.04 8.31
CA LYS A 354 -11.60 17.12 8.80
C LYS A 354 -10.96 16.67 10.09
N THR A 355 -9.65 16.79 10.20
CA THR A 355 -8.98 16.37 11.43
C THR A 355 -7.76 17.21 11.76
N TRP A 356 -7.60 17.47 13.06
CA TRP A 356 -6.40 18.07 13.65
C TRP A 356 -5.58 16.96 14.31
N LEU A 357 -4.28 16.95 14.07
CA LEU A 357 -3.34 15.92 14.48
C LEU A 357 -2.17 16.54 15.24
N PRO A 358 -2.37 16.86 16.52
CA PRO A 358 -1.31 17.38 17.39
C PRO A 358 -0.32 16.27 17.77
N LYS A 359 0.92 16.70 18.05
CA LYS A 359 2.00 15.89 18.58
C LYS A 359 2.81 16.70 19.58
N PHE A 360 3.14 16.10 20.72
CA PHE A 360 4.07 16.60 21.70
C PHE A 360 5.07 15.51 22.07
N SER A 361 6.35 15.87 22.17
CA SER A 361 7.38 14.91 22.56
C SER A 361 8.44 15.61 23.40
N LEU A 362 8.90 14.90 24.42
CA LEU A 362 10.00 15.30 25.31
C LEU A 362 11.12 14.25 25.16
N LEU A 363 12.32 14.71 24.92
CA LEU A 363 13.54 13.91 25.04
C LEU A 363 14.42 14.54 26.13
N GLN A 364 14.79 13.74 27.11
CA GLN A 364 15.85 14.10 28.08
C GLN A 364 17.00 13.08 27.97
N ARG A 365 18.18 13.58 27.70
CA ARG A 365 19.40 12.80 27.67
C ARG A 365 20.30 13.28 28.83
N TRP A 366 20.57 12.41 29.79
CA TRP A 366 21.48 12.72 30.91
C TRP A 366 22.93 12.41 30.58
N ASN A 367 23.16 11.35 29.79
CA ASN A 367 24.46 10.94 29.30
C ASN A 367 24.29 10.02 28.07
N ASP A 368 25.38 9.48 27.54
CA ASP A 368 25.34 8.61 26.35
C ASP A 368 24.63 7.28 26.58
N ASN A 369 24.47 6.87 27.86
CA ASN A 369 23.87 5.58 28.23
C ASN A 369 22.43 5.71 28.74
N LEU A 370 21.97 6.91 29.11
CA LEU A 370 20.68 7.11 29.72
C LEU A 370 19.90 8.26 29.05
N SER A 371 18.79 7.93 28.46
CA SER A 371 17.85 8.88 27.92
C SER A 371 16.41 8.46 28.17
N LEU A 372 15.51 9.45 28.35
CA LEU A 372 14.07 9.28 28.44
C LEU A 372 13.40 9.95 27.24
N TYR A 373 12.52 9.24 26.58
CA TYR A 373 11.68 9.78 25.52
C TYR A 373 10.21 9.55 25.84
N LEU A 374 9.44 10.63 25.88
CA LEU A 374 7.99 10.63 26.04
C LEU A 374 7.35 11.27 24.82
N SER A 375 6.27 10.69 24.30
CA SER A 375 5.54 11.26 23.18
C SER A 375 4.05 10.98 23.28
N VAL A 376 3.26 12.01 23.01
CA VAL A 376 1.81 11.92 22.83
C VAL A 376 1.47 12.47 21.46
N SER A 377 0.74 11.69 20.66
CA SER A 377 0.33 12.10 19.34
C SER A 377 -1.02 11.50 18.97
N LYS A 378 -1.84 12.28 18.27
CA LYS A 378 -3.13 11.80 17.77
C LYS A 378 -2.94 11.04 16.47
N GLY A 379 -3.43 9.80 16.43
CA GLY A 379 -3.49 8.97 15.24
C GLY A 379 -4.81 9.14 14.49
N TYR A 380 -4.78 8.94 13.17
CA TYR A 380 -5.92 9.07 12.29
C TYR A 380 -5.87 8.02 11.18
N LYS A 381 -7.01 7.39 10.92
CA LYS A 381 -7.28 6.58 9.74
C LYS A 381 -8.54 7.11 9.09
N ALA A 382 -8.47 7.44 7.82
CA ALA A 382 -9.62 7.96 7.08
C ALA A 382 -10.78 6.97 7.07
N GLY A 383 -11.99 7.47 7.17
CA GLY A 383 -13.21 6.73 6.90
C GLY A 383 -13.32 6.37 5.42
N GLY A 384 -14.40 5.74 5.04
CA GLY A 384 -14.61 5.30 3.67
C GLY A 384 -15.96 4.62 3.47
N TYR A 385 -15.98 3.69 2.51
CA TYR A 385 -17.18 3.00 2.11
C TYR A 385 -17.02 1.48 2.22
N ASN A 386 -18.08 0.80 2.67
CA ASN A 386 -18.23 -0.64 2.59
C ASN A 386 -18.63 -1.00 1.16
N ILE A 387 -17.72 -1.58 0.40
CA ILE A 387 -17.84 -1.76 -1.05
C ILE A 387 -18.62 -3.03 -1.43
N ILE A 388 -18.76 -3.96 -0.49
CA ILE A 388 -19.50 -5.20 -0.66
C ILE A 388 -20.62 -5.18 0.37
N VAL A 389 -21.82 -4.86 -0.09
CA VAL A 389 -23.04 -5.00 0.71
C VAL A 389 -23.46 -6.45 0.61
N ASN A 390 -23.43 -7.16 1.72
CA ASN A 390 -23.88 -8.56 1.75
C ASN A 390 -25.40 -8.58 1.91
N GLU A 391 -26.12 -8.54 0.79
CA GLU A 391 -27.59 -8.57 0.78
C GLU A 391 -28.19 -9.87 1.31
N MET A 392 -27.37 -10.91 1.46
CA MET A 392 -27.80 -12.17 2.07
C MET A 392 -27.89 -12.09 3.60
N SER A 393 -27.38 -11.02 4.21
CA SER A 393 -27.66 -10.73 5.61
C SER A 393 -28.87 -9.81 5.69
N SER A 394 -29.85 -10.15 6.49
CA SER A 394 -31.01 -9.29 6.84
C SER A 394 -30.60 -8.01 7.60
N GLN A 395 -29.32 -7.73 7.73
CA GLN A 395 -28.76 -6.53 8.36
C GLN A 395 -28.51 -5.46 7.30
N VAL A 396 -29.09 -4.29 7.51
CA VAL A 396 -28.76 -3.08 6.75
C VAL A 396 -27.29 -2.73 7.06
N VAL A 397 -26.40 -3.01 6.12
CA VAL A 397 -25.00 -2.60 6.24
C VAL A 397 -24.92 -1.15 5.80
N ASP A 398 -24.51 -0.25 6.70
CA ASP A 398 -24.23 1.13 6.33
C ASP A 398 -23.11 1.15 5.26
N LEU A 399 -23.38 1.80 4.13
CA LEU A 399 -22.39 1.96 3.05
C LEU A 399 -21.20 2.80 3.50
N ARG A 400 -21.35 3.59 4.57
CA ARG A 400 -20.32 4.50 5.07
C ARG A 400 -19.79 4.05 6.42
N TYR A 401 -18.50 4.23 6.63
CA TYR A 401 -17.88 4.15 7.96
C TYR A 401 -17.07 5.42 8.26
N ASP A 402 -17.02 5.78 9.53
CA ASP A 402 -16.36 6.97 10.03
C ASP A 402 -14.84 6.79 10.14
N GLU A 403 -14.16 7.90 10.36
CA GLU A 403 -12.75 7.90 10.65
C GLU A 403 -12.44 7.30 12.02
N GLU A 404 -11.33 6.57 12.11
CA GLU A 404 -10.78 6.07 13.36
C GLU A 404 -9.76 7.07 13.92
N LYS A 405 -9.85 7.39 15.21
CA LYS A 405 -8.94 8.29 15.93
C LYS A 405 -8.36 7.58 17.15
N LEU A 406 -7.07 7.79 17.40
CA LEU A 406 -6.32 7.19 18.51
C LEU A 406 -5.38 8.24 19.13
N TRP A 407 -5.15 8.16 20.45
CA TRP A 407 -4.13 8.91 21.17
C TRP A 407 -3.01 8.00 21.66
#